data_c5327867656c7b3a5f6bd44c0ee3cef5
#
_entry.id   c5327867656c7b3a5f6bd44c0ee3cef5
#
_cell.length_a   1.000
_cell.length_b   1.000
_cell.length_c   1.000
_cell.angle_alpha   90.00
_cell.angle_beta   90.00
_cell.angle_gamma   90.00
#
_symmetry.space_group_name_H-M   'P 1'
#
loop_
_entity.id
_entity.type
_entity.pdbx_description
1 polymer ?
#
loop_
_entity_poly.entity_id
_entity_poly.type
_entity_poly.pdbx_seq_one_letter_code
_entity_poly.pdbx_strand_id
1 'polypeptide(L)'
;MRKSLAALIATTAFAAPAFAENLAVVGSWSSLPLHKQYEAPFWGTTLPEASGGDLTVELTTHNQMSLGLGDIYPLLGQGVYDVAMTVADYAVSDAPELEGLDVPLLALTADEARAMVDAARPMVSDIYRDRFNSHVLAIAPYPPQVVFCNHEITNLSDLEGLKIRASGRMTAKLLEALGAEGVNVSFSEVPGALQKGVVDCAVTGAGSGYSAGWWEVSTHLMPIPLGGWDPVVTAINMDKWNSLDAKTQELISTQVSSGFEEPAWASAQDALVNDIACLTGNGDCPSGDARSMTLVEVSDEDFARARDILTGEVLPEWAERAGAEWAARWNDSVGKAVGVTIN
;
A
#
# COMPACT_ATOMS: atom_id res chain seq x y z
N MET A 1 20.79 -73.84 36.21
CA MET A 1 19.76 -73.06 35.52
C MET A 1 19.97 -71.61 35.90
N ARG A 2 20.65 -70.83 35.03
CA ARG A 2 20.88 -69.37 35.21
C ARG A 2 19.80 -68.60 34.41
N LYS A 3 18.94 -67.88 35.11
CA LYS A 3 17.94 -66.99 34.46
C LYS A 3 18.58 -65.61 34.21
N SER A 4 18.78 -65.29 32.95
CA SER A 4 19.21 -63.93 32.54
C SER A 4 18.00 -62.99 32.52
N LEU A 5 18.01 -61.98 33.37
CA LEU A 5 17.05 -60.83 33.28
C LEU A 5 17.58 -59.86 32.24
N ALA A 6 16.85 -59.67 31.17
CA ALA A 6 17.09 -58.57 30.22
C ALA A 6 16.36 -57.34 30.72
N ALA A 7 17.09 -56.30 31.10
CA ALA A 7 16.54 -55.01 31.46
C ALA A 7 16.26 -54.21 30.18
N LEU A 8 14.98 -53.90 29.92
CA LEU A 8 14.53 -52.99 28.86
C LEU A 8 14.78 -51.54 29.34
N ILE A 9 15.76 -50.85 28.76
CA ILE A 9 15.99 -49.43 28.99
C ILE A 9 15.04 -48.68 28.04
N ALA A 10 13.95 -48.09 28.56
CA ALA A 10 13.08 -47.18 27.84
C ALA A 10 13.78 -45.81 27.78
N THR A 11 14.29 -45.45 26.61
CA THR A 11 14.77 -44.09 26.33
C THR A 11 13.57 -43.15 26.14
N THR A 12 13.22 -42.40 27.17
CA THR A 12 12.31 -41.23 27.04
C THR A 12 13.05 -40.13 26.30
N ALA A 13 12.68 -39.90 25.04
CA ALA A 13 13.08 -38.72 24.32
C ALA A 13 12.40 -37.51 24.97
N PHE A 14 13.18 -36.69 25.69
CA PHE A 14 12.71 -35.36 26.09
C PHE A 14 12.64 -34.52 24.81
N ALA A 15 11.41 -34.22 24.33
CA ALA A 15 11.20 -33.13 23.38
C ALA A 15 11.63 -31.85 24.12
N ALA A 16 12.66 -31.17 23.62
CA ALA A 16 12.98 -29.82 24.07
C ALA A 16 11.75 -28.96 23.82
N PRO A 17 11.38 -28.03 24.72
CA PRO A 17 10.34 -27.07 24.43
C PRO A 17 10.76 -26.28 23.18
N ALA A 18 10.00 -26.39 22.12
CA ALA A 18 10.13 -25.49 20.99
C ALA A 18 9.75 -24.09 21.52
N PHE A 19 10.69 -23.18 21.59
CA PHE A 19 10.37 -21.78 21.85
C PHE A 19 9.62 -21.29 20.63
N ALA A 20 8.48 -20.61 20.88
CA ALA A 20 7.76 -19.93 19.81
C ALA A 20 8.69 -18.91 19.13
N GLU A 21 8.72 -18.92 17.81
CA GLU A 21 9.46 -17.93 17.01
C GLU A 21 8.70 -16.61 17.09
N ASN A 22 9.37 -15.53 17.52
CA ASN A 22 8.76 -14.22 17.62
C ASN A 22 9.04 -13.39 16.34
N LEU A 23 8.01 -12.72 15.82
CA LEU A 23 8.10 -11.79 14.71
C LEU A 23 7.81 -10.38 15.22
N ALA A 24 8.78 -9.49 15.12
CA ALA A 24 8.59 -8.04 15.30
C ALA A 24 8.03 -7.45 13.99
N VAL A 25 6.79 -6.98 14.02
CA VAL A 25 6.05 -6.54 12.83
C VAL A 25 5.70 -5.05 12.92
N VAL A 26 6.06 -4.29 11.89
CA VAL A 26 5.70 -2.88 11.72
C VAL A 26 4.60 -2.76 10.67
N GLY A 27 3.37 -2.50 11.13
CA GLY A 27 2.19 -2.29 10.30
C GLY A 27 2.13 -0.90 9.69
N SER A 28 1.16 -0.72 8.78
CA SER A 28 0.85 0.54 8.14
C SER A 28 0.20 1.55 9.12
N TRP A 29 -0.64 2.46 8.64
CA TRP A 29 -1.29 3.44 9.53
C TRP A 29 -2.37 2.81 10.42
N SER A 30 -2.19 2.87 11.74
CA SER A 30 -3.11 2.31 12.73
C SER A 30 -4.56 2.83 12.62
N SER A 31 -4.76 4.00 12.02
CA SER A 31 -6.08 4.61 11.86
C SER A 31 -6.82 4.19 10.59
N LEU A 32 -6.14 3.60 9.60
CA LEU A 32 -6.70 3.32 8.29
C LEU A 32 -7.38 1.94 8.19
N PRO A 33 -8.31 1.77 7.22
CA PRO A 33 -9.07 0.54 7.05
C PRO A 33 -8.20 -0.70 6.84
N LEU A 34 -7.15 -0.63 6.02
CA LEU A 34 -6.26 -1.77 5.75
C LEU A 34 -5.68 -2.34 7.05
N HIS A 35 -5.18 -1.46 7.94
CA HIS A 35 -4.65 -1.91 9.22
C HIS A 35 -5.75 -2.49 10.12
N LYS A 36 -6.86 -1.77 10.30
CA LYS A 36 -7.91 -2.15 11.25
C LYS A 36 -8.63 -3.44 10.86
N GLN A 37 -8.89 -3.62 9.56
CA GLN A 37 -9.72 -4.71 9.06
C GLN A 37 -8.91 -5.94 8.68
N TYR A 38 -7.64 -5.78 8.30
CA TYR A 38 -6.83 -6.87 7.75
C TYR A 38 -5.51 -7.09 8.49
N GLU A 39 -4.63 -6.07 8.62
CA GLU A 39 -3.30 -6.26 9.23
C GLU A 39 -3.40 -6.67 10.70
N ALA A 40 -4.12 -5.91 11.52
CA ALA A 40 -4.17 -6.15 12.95
C ALA A 40 -4.83 -7.50 13.32
N PRO A 41 -5.96 -7.91 12.71
CA PRO A 41 -6.52 -9.23 12.94
C PRO A 41 -5.61 -10.35 12.44
N PHE A 42 -4.99 -10.18 11.26
CA PHE A 42 -4.13 -11.20 10.68
C PHE A 42 -2.88 -11.46 11.53
N TRP A 43 -2.09 -10.41 11.77
CA TRP A 43 -0.83 -10.53 12.51
C TRP A 43 -1.05 -10.80 14.00
N GLY A 44 -2.10 -10.20 14.61
CA GLY A 44 -2.38 -10.35 16.04
C GLY A 44 -3.07 -11.64 16.42
N THR A 45 -3.76 -12.30 15.49
CA THR A 45 -4.60 -13.47 15.80
C THR A 45 -4.45 -14.59 14.77
N THR A 46 -4.73 -14.32 13.50
CA THR A 46 -4.87 -15.38 12.48
C THR A 46 -3.58 -16.16 12.28
N LEU A 47 -2.44 -15.50 12.10
CA LEU A 47 -1.16 -16.18 11.89
C LEU A 47 -0.67 -16.94 13.15
N PRO A 48 -0.71 -16.37 14.38
CA PRO A 48 -0.40 -17.12 15.59
C PRO A 48 -1.26 -18.37 15.77
N GLU A 49 -2.57 -18.27 15.57
CA GLU A 49 -3.48 -19.42 15.68
C GLU A 49 -3.21 -20.49 14.61
N ALA A 50 -3.00 -20.07 13.36
CA ALA A 50 -2.67 -20.99 12.26
C ALA A 50 -1.34 -21.71 12.46
N SER A 51 -0.40 -21.11 13.19
CA SER A 51 0.86 -21.75 13.56
C SER A 51 0.75 -22.74 14.72
N GLY A 52 -0.42 -22.80 15.38
CA GLY A 52 -0.60 -23.59 16.61
C GLY A 52 0.18 -23.03 17.81
N GLY A 53 0.59 -21.76 17.74
CA GLY A 53 1.39 -21.06 18.74
C GLY A 53 2.90 -21.20 18.54
N ASP A 54 3.36 -21.81 17.45
CA ASP A 54 4.78 -21.88 17.09
C ASP A 54 5.33 -20.50 16.64
N LEU A 55 4.43 -19.58 16.19
CA LEU A 55 4.73 -18.17 15.90
C LEU A 55 4.02 -17.26 16.90
N THR A 56 4.72 -16.26 17.38
CA THR A 56 4.18 -15.12 18.12
C THR A 56 4.49 -13.83 17.38
N VAL A 57 3.67 -12.79 17.55
CA VAL A 57 3.81 -11.54 16.83
C VAL A 57 3.74 -10.36 17.79
N GLU A 58 4.72 -9.48 17.72
CA GLU A 58 4.67 -8.15 18.30
C GLU A 58 4.35 -7.13 17.20
N LEU A 59 3.07 -6.78 17.07
CA LEU A 59 2.60 -5.81 16.08
C LEU A 59 2.61 -4.40 16.66
N THR A 60 3.28 -3.49 15.98
CA THR A 60 3.16 -2.05 16.16
C THR A 60 3.00 -1.39 14.80
N THR A 61 2.79 -0.07 14.73
CA THR A 61 2.68 0.63 13.44
C THR A 61 3.73 1.72 13.34
N HIS A 62 4.14 2.06 12.10
CA HIS A 62 5.18 3.09 11.89
C HIS A 62 4.82 4.43 12.55
N ASN A 63 3.53 4.83 12.53
CA ASN A 63 3.10 6.08 13.15
C ASN A 63 3.12 6.03 14.69
N GLN A 64 2.89 4.87 15.30
CA GLN A 64 3.06 4.69 16.75
C GLN A 64 4.55 4.73 17.16
N MET A 65 5.43 4.25 16.28
CA MET A 65 6.88 4.30 16.48
C MET A 65 7.49 5.66 16.09
N SER A 66 6.72 6.57 15.49
CA SER A 66 7.20 7.84 14.93
C SER A 66 8.31 7.66 13.89
N LEU A 67 8.26 6.57 13.11
CA LEU A 67 9.21 6.31 12.02
C LEU A 67 8.90 7.21 10.82
N GLY A 68 9.94 7.71 10.18
CA GLY A 68 9.86 8.33 8.86
C GLY A 68 9.44 7.28 7.81
N LEU A 69 8.56 7.66 6.90
CA LEU A 69 8.01 6.72 5.91
C LEU A 69 9.09 6.13 4.99
N GLY A 70 10.09 6.94 4.60
CA GLY A 70 11.22 6.51 3.81
C GLY A 70 12.21 5.60 4.55
N ASP A 71 12.18 5.58 5.89
CA ASP A 71 13.11 4.78 6.70
C ASP A 71 12.65 3.33 6.91
N ILE A 72 11.39 3.02 6.63
CA ILE A 72 10.77 1.74 6.99
C ILE A 72 11.50 0.56 6.34
N TYR A 73 11.67 0.55 5.02
CA TYR A 73 12.34 -0.58 4.35
C TYR A 73 13.88 -0.59 4.53
N PRO A 74 14.58 0.57 4.57
CA PRO A 74 15.98 0.57 4.98
C PRO A 74 16.22 -0.04 6.36
N LEU A 75 15.37 0.25 7.35
CA LEU A 75 15.47 -0.34 8.70
C LEU A 75 15.08 -1.82 8.71
N LEU A 76 14.09 -2.23 7.90
CA LEU A 76 13.77 -3.65 7.69
C LEU A 76 14.98 -4.41 7.15
N GLY A 77 15.64 -3.88 6.12
CA GLY A 77 16.84 -4.49 5.55
C GLY A 77 18.00 -4.64 6.52
N GLN A 78 18.07 -3.75 7.52
CA GLN A 78 19.06 -3.82 8.62
C GLN A 78 18.65 -4.78 9.75
N GLY A 79 17.44 -5.37 9.70
CA GLY A 79 16.95 -6.29 10.72
C GLY A 79 16.54 -5.61 12.04
N VAL A 80 16.15 -4.32 12.02
CA VAL A 80 15.63 -3.61 13.20
C VAL A 80 14.31 -4.22 13.66
N TYR A 81 13.54 -4.74 12.72
CA TYR A 81 12.35 -5.56 12.89
C TYR A 81 12.30 -6.62 11.80
N ASP A 82 11.42 -7.62 11.97
CA ASP A 82 11.40 -8.77 11.09
C ASP A 82 10.51 -8.57 9.85
N VAL A 83 9.36 -7.92 10.03
CA VAL A 83 8.38 -7.67 8.96
C VAL A 83 7.96 -6.20 8.97
N ALA A 84 7.76 -5.64 7.79
CA ALA A 84 7.22 -4.29 7.65
C ALA A 84 6.22 -4.19 6.50
N MET A 85 5.29 -3.24 6.65
CA MET A 85 4.26 -2.91 5.67
C MET A 85 4.14 -1.40 5.52
N THR A 86 4.35 -0.89 4.31
CA THR A 86 4.02 0.49 3.94
C THR A 86 3.85 0.62 2.44
N VAL A 87 3.43 1.78 1.97
CA VAL A 87 3.29 2.08 0.54
C VAL A 87 4.67 2.03 -0.12
N ALA A 88 4.76 1.33 -1.25
CA ALA A 88 6.01 1.19 -2.00
C ALA A 88 6.62 2.52 -2.42
N ASP A 89 5.77 3.50 -2.76
CA ASP A 89 6.18 4.84 -3.23
C ASP A 89 6.95 5.65 -2.18
N TYR A 90 6.89 5.30 -0.89
CA TYR A 90 7.70 5.99 0.12
C TYR A 90 9.18 5.61 0.10
N ALA A 91 9.54 4.54 -0.59
CA ALA A 91 10.93 4.09 -0.75
C ALA A 91 11.60 4.56 -2.04
N VAL A 92 10.95 5.43 -2.82
CA VAL A 92 11.44 5.87 -4.16
C VAL A 92 12.73 6.68 -4.13
N SER A 93 13.11 7.23 -2.98
CA SER A 93 14.42 7.87 -2.82
C SER A 93 15.56 6.85 -2.95
N ASP A 94 15.34 5.62 -2.51
CA ASP A 94 16.30 4.52 -2.58
C ASP A 94 16.09 3.61 -3.77
N ALA A 95 14.84 3.54 -4.27
CA ALA A 95 14.41 2.68 -5.37
C ALA A 95 13.36 3.40 -6.26
N PRO A 96 13.79 4.34 -7.13
CA PRO A 96 12.88 5.11 -8.00
C PRO A 96 12.05 4.22 -8.95
N GLU A 97 12.46 2.99 -9.16
CA GLU A 97 11.76 1.98 -9.93
C GLU A 97 10.37 1.66 -9.35
N LEU A 98 10.19 1.80 -8.03
CA LEU A 98 8.93 1.51 -7.34
C LEU A 98 7.78 2.46 -7.70
N GLU A 99 8.06 3.68 -8.19
CA GLU A 99 7.01 4.58 -8.69
C GLU A 99 6.19 3.96 -9.82
N GLY A 100 6.81 3.07 -10.63
CA GLY A 100 6.12 2.36 -11.71
C GLY A 100 5.10 1.32 -11.21
N LEU A 101 4.99 1.09 -9.90
CA LEU A 101 3.96 0.24 -9.30
C LEU A 101 2.69 1.04 -8.95
N ASP A 102 2.80 2.36 -8.72
CA ASP A 102 1.70 3.22 -8.29
C ASP A 102 1.34 4.28 -9.35
N VAL A 103 0.98 3.81 -10.54
CA VAL A 103 0.67 4.70 -11.67
C VAL A 103 -0.80 5.10 -11.67
N PRO A 104 -1.12 6.42 -11.62
CA PRO A 104 -2.49 6.91 -11.69
C PRO A 104 -3.20 6.52 -13.00
N LEU A 105 -4.54 6.53 -13.02
CA LEU A 105 -5.39 6.46 -14.22
C LEU A 105 -5.24 5.20 -15.10
N LEU A 106 -4.34 4.26 -14.77
CA LEU A 106 -4.12 3.06 -15.58
C LEU A 106 -5.01 1.88 -15.18
N ALA A 107 -5.31 1.74 -13.89
CA ALA A 107 -6.22 0.73 -13.35
C ALA A 107 -7.41 1.44 -12.69
N LEU A 108 -8.61 1.22 -13.17
CA LEU A 108 -9.84 1.89 -12.70
C LEU A 108 -10.73 0.96 -11.86
N THR A 109 -10.44 -0.34 -11.90
CA THR A 109 -11.12 -1.37 -11.13
C THR A 109 -10.12 -2.13 -10.27
N ALA A 110 -10.61 -2.80 -9.23
CA ALA A 110 -9.76 -3.63 -8.38
C ALA A 110 -9.12 -4.80 -9.16
N ASP A 111 -9.83 -5.38 -10.12
CA ASP A 111 -9.31 -6.46 -10.96
C ASP A 111 -8.16 -5.98 -11.87
N GLU A 112 -8.29 -4.79 -12.47
CA GLU A 112 -7.22 -4.19 -13.28
C GLU A 112 -6.00 -3.87 -12.41
N ALA A 113 -6.20 -3.29 -11.23
CA ALA A 113 -5.12 -2.99 -10.29
C ALA A 113 -4.43 -4.26 -9.79
N ARG A 114 -5.20 -5.31 -9.49
CA ARG A 114 -4.65 -6.61 -9.11
C ARG A 114 -3.81 -7.20 -10.25
N ALA A 115 -4.29 -7.17 -11.49
CA ALA A 115 -3.54 -7.64 -12.63
C ALA A 115 -2.24 -6.86 -12.85
N MET A 116 -2.27 -5.54 -12.65
CA MET A 116 -1.09 -4.66 -12.72
C MET A 116 -0.07 -5.03 -11.64
N VAL A 117 -0.50 -5.19 -10.40
CA VAL A 117 0.37 -5.56 -9.26
C VAL A 117 0.94 -6.96 -9.44
N ASP A 118 0.14 -7.94 -9.89
CA ASP A 118 0.63 -9.30 -10.12
C ASP A 118 1.66 -9.36 -11.26
N ALA A 119 1.45 -8.57 -12.31
CA ALA A 119 2.45 -8.42 -13.39
C ALA A 119 3.77 -7.76 -12.90
N ALA A 120 3.68 -6.82 -11.95
CA ALA A 120 4.84 -6.16 -11.37
C ALA A 120 5.56 -6.99 -10.30
N ARG A 121 4.89 -7.97 -9.68
CA ARG A 121 5.40 -8.70 -8.50
C ARG A 121 6.83 -9.26 -8.67
N PRO A 122 7.25 -9.88 -9.80
CA PRO A 122 8.64 -10.32 -9.96
C PRO A 122 9.64 -9.16 -9.91
N MET A 123 9.30 -8.03 -10.53
CA MET A 123 10.12 -6.82 -10.53
C MET A 123 10.24 -6.23 -9.11
N VAL A 124 9.12 -6.10 -8.41
CA VAL A 124 9.08 -5.62 -7.01
C VAL A 124 9.89 -6.54 -6.10
N SER A 125 9.76 -7.86 -6.26
CA SER A 125 10.52 -8.83 -5.47
C SER A 125 12.03 -8.70 -5.66
N ASP A 126 12.48 -8.44 -6.89
CA ASP A 126 13.89 -8.19 -7.18
C ASP A 126 14.38 -6.89 -6.52
N ILE A 127 13.59 -5.80 -6.60
CA ILE A 127 13.92 -4.51 -5.98
C ILE A 127 14.06 -4.68 -4.46
N TYR A 128 13.09 -5.32 -3.81
CA TYR A 128 13.12 -5.51 -2.36
C TYR A 128 14.28 -6.40 -1.90
N ARG A 129 14.59 -7.46 -2.66
CA ARG A 129 15.76 -8.30 -2.39
C ARG A 129 17.06 -7.51 -2.50
N ASP A 130 17.21 -6.76 -3.58
CA ASP A 130 18.51 -6.16 -3.96
C ASP A 130 18.77 -4.82 -3.23
N ARG A 131 17.70 -4.05 -2.92
CA ARG A 131 17.80 -2.73 -2.27
C ARG A 131 17.59 -2.80 -0.76
N PHE A 132 16.69 -3.67 -0.29
CA PHE A 132 16.24 -3.69 1.09
C PHE A 132 16.50 -5.02 1.81
N ASN A 133 17.32 -5.91 1.26
CA ASN A 133 17.59 -7.23 1.87
C ASN A 133 16.31 -7.90 2.40
N SER A 134 15.24 -7.92 1.60
CA SER A 134 13.92 -8.34 2.05
C SER A 134 13.22 -9.25 1.04
N HIS A 135 12.38 -10.14 1.56
CA HIS A 135 11.51 -11.03 0.78
C HIS A 135 10.07 -10.49 0.82
N VAL A 136 9.46 -10.29 -0.35
CA VAL A 136 8.08 -9.80 -0.49
C VAL A 136 7.10 -10.93 -0.19
N LEU A 137 6.21 -10.71 0.77
CA LEU A 137 5.17 -11.66 1.19
C LEU A 137 3.82 -11.34 0.55
N ALA A 138 3.43 -10.06 0.47
CA ALA A 138 2.17 -9.59 -0.09
C ALA A 138 2.29 -8.19 -0.67
N ILE A 139 1.35 -7.84 -1.55
CA ILE A 139 1.13 -6.48 -2.04
C ILE A 139 -0.36 -6.20 -1.97
N ALA A 140 -0.81 -5.49 -0.93
CA ALA A 140 -2.20 -5.17 -0.69
C ALA A 140 -2.55 -3.77 -1.24
N PRO A 141 -3.80 -3.50 -1.67
CA PRO A 141 -4.19 -2.21 -2.19
C PRO A 141 -4.61 -1.25 -1.08
N TYR A 142 -4.34 0.05 -1.29
CA TYR A 142 -5.29 1.10 -0.94
C TYR A 142 -6.11 1.44 -2.19
N PRO A 143 -7.40 1.85 -2.05
CA PRO A 143 -8.18 2.31 -3.20
C PRO A 143 -7.53 3.53 -3.87
N PRO A 144 -7.77 3.75 -5.19
CA PRO A 144 -7.14 4.84 -5.92
C PRO A 144 -7.46 6.18 -5.31
N GLN A 145 -6.50 7.08 -5.43
CA GLN A 145 -6.53 8.33 -4.71
C GLN A 145 -7.25 9.41 -5.51
N VAL A 146 -8.18 10.06 -4.84
CA VAL A 146 -9.07 11.09 -5.36
C VAL A 146 -8.75 12.46 -4.74
N VAL A 147 -9.33 13.53 -5.27
CA VAL A 147 -9.02 14.91 -4.87
C VAL A 147 -10.04 15.41 -3.84
N PHE A 148 -9.53 15.84 -2.68
CA PHE A 148 -10.26 16.57 -1.65
C PHE A 148 -9.88 18.04 -1.70
N CYS A 149 -10.85 18.95 -1.87
CA CYS A 149 -10.60 20.39 -1.88
C CYS A 149 -11.42 21.11 -0.79
N ASN A 150 -10.82 22.11 -0.14
CA ASN A 150 -11.55 23.07 0.68
C ASN A 150 -12.01 24.30 -0.13
N HIS A 151 -11.94 24.20 -1.43
CA HIS A 151 -12.20 25.21 -2.45
C HIS A 151 -13.30 24.72 -3.39
N GLU A 152 -14.07 25.63 -3.96
CA GLU A 152 -15.04 25.26 -4.99
C GLU A 152 -14.29 24.89 -6.30
N ILE A 153 -14.50 23.66 -6.74
CA ILE A 153 -14.01 23.13 -8.01
C ILE A 153 -15.17 22.45 -8.73
N THR A 154 -15.21 22.55 -10.04
CA THR A 154 -16.28 22.00 -10.89
C THR A 154 -15.76 21.07 -12.00
N ASN A 155 -14.48 21.14 -12.33
CA ASN A 155 -13.81 20.36 -13.35
C ASN A 155 -12.29 20.30 -13.10
N LEU A 156 -11.58 19.49 -13.88
CA LEU A 156 -10.15 19.29 -13.75
C LEU A 156 -9.32 20.58 -13.93
N SER A 157 -9.79 21.51 -14.79
CA SER A 157 -9.04 22.75 -15.06
C SER A 157 -9.05 23.70 -13.87
N ASP A 158 -10.01 23.58 -12.93
CA ASP A 158 -10.05 24.39 -11.72
C ASP A 158 -8.91 24.07 -10.74
N LEU A 159 -8.16 22.99 -10.98
CA LEU A 159 -6.96 22.64 -10.20
C LEU A 159 -5.74 23.50 -10.59
N GLU A 160 -5.76 24.20 -11.73
CA GLU A 160 -4.66 25.03 -12.18
C GLU A 160 -4.34 26.16 -11.19
N GLY A 161 -3.06 26.26 -10.81
CA GLY A 161 -2.56 27.25 -9.85
C GLY A 161 -2.85 26.92 -8.37
N LEU A 162 -3.62 25.86 -8.07
CA LEU A 162 -3.86 25.45 -6.70
C LEU A 162 -2.67 24.67 -6.12
N LYS A 163 -2.46 24.81 -4.82
CA LYS A 163 -1.50 24.01 -4.05
C LYS A 163 -2.16 22.71 -3.62
N ILE A 164 -1.69 21.61 -4.17
CA ILE A 164 -2.31 20.31 -3.97
C ILE A 164 -1.32 19.34 -3.32
N ARG A 165 -1.65 18.83 -2.15
CA ARG A 165 -0.84 17.78 -1.56
C ARG A 165 -0.93 16.52 -2.38
N ALA A 166 0.22 16.01 -2.80
CA ALA A 166 0.38 14.70 -3.40
C ALA A 166 0.78 13.64 -2.36
N SER A 167 0.38 12.40 -2.59
CA SER A 167 0.77 11.24 -1.79
C SER A 167 2.18 10.79 -2.12
N GLY A 168 2.55 10.84 -3.40
CA GLY A 168 3.82 10.40 -3.93
C GLY A 168 4.31 11.27 -5.09
N ARG A 169 5.47 10.89 -5.63
CA ARG A 169 6.13 11.68 -6.69
C ARG A 169 5.37 11.62 -8.01
N MET A 170 4.89 10.45 -8.44
CA MET A 170 4.13 10.29 -9.68
C MET A 170 2.89 11.20 -9.68
N THR A 171 2.13 11.18 -8.57
CA THR A 171 0.98 12.06 -8.33
C THR A 171 1.37 13.53 -8.38
N ALA A 172 2.49 13.93 -7.73
CA ALA A 172 2.96 15.31 -7.76
C ALA A 172 3.29 15.77 -9.17
N LYS A 173 3.96 14.94 -9.96
CA LYS A 173 4.31 15.23 -11.35
C LYS A 173 3.08 15.36 -12.25
N LEU A 174 2.07 14.50 -12.06
CA LEU A 174 0.82 14.62 -12.78
C LEU A 174 0.09 15.93 -12.45
N LEU A 175 0.03 16.29 -11.18
CA LEU A 175 -0.56 17.58 -10.75
C LEU A 175 0.19 18.77 -11.33
N GLU A 176 1.53 18.76 -11.32
CA GLU A 176 2.36 19.80 -11.93
C GLU A 176 2.10 19.92 -13.45
N ALA A 177 2.01 18.81 -14.16
CA ALA A 177 1.72 18.78 -15.60
C ALA A 177 0.28 19.22 -15.93
N LEU A 178 -0.65 19.11 -14.97
CA LEU A 178 -2.00 19.66 -15.03
C LEU A 178 -2.06 21.17 -14.70
N GLY A 179 -0.93 21.78 -14.31
CA GLY A 179 -0.84 23.21 -13.98
C GLY A 179 -1.03 23.56 -12.50
N ALA A 180 -1.17 22.57 -11.63
CA ALA A 180 -1.21 22.75 -10.18
C ALA A 180 0.20 22.85 -9.57
N GLU A 181 0.31 23.22 -8.29
CA GLU A 181 1.53 23.13 -7.49
C GLU A 181 1.48 21.87 -6.62
N GLY A 182 2.24 20.82 -7.00
CA GLY A 182 2.36 19.60 -6.21
C GLY A 182 3.17 19.83 -4.94
N VAL A 183 2.56 19.59 -3.76
CA VAL A 183 3.19 19.85 -2.46
C VAL A 183 3.34 18.55 -1.68
N ASN A 184 4.51 18.33 -1.10
CA ASN A 184 4.74 17.18 -0.22
C ASN A 184 4.38 17.55 1.23
N VAL A 185 3.33 16.92 1.76
CA VAL A 185 2.89 17.02 3.16
C VAL A 185 2.59 15.61 3.65
N SER A 186 3.10 15.25 4.83
CA SER A 186 2.82 13.92 5.39
C SER A 186 1.32 13.72 5.66
N PHE A 187 0.82 12.50 5.47
CA PHE A 187 -0.60 12.17 5.54
C PHE A 187 -1.28 12.70 6.82
N SER A 188 -0.64 12.54 7.97
CA SER A 188 -1.16 12.97 9.27
C SER A 188 -1.23 14.50 9.44
N GLU A 189 -0.49 15.26 8.65
CA GLU A 189 -0.45 16.73 8.72
C GLU A 189 -1.45 17.39 7.77
N VAL A 190 -2.00 16.63 6.81
CA VAL A 190 -2.89 17.18 5.76
C VAL A 190 -4.12 17.89 6.31
N PRO A 191 -4.87 17.34 7.30
CA PRO A 191 -6.03 18.07 7.84
C PRO A 191 -5.67 19.45 8.38
N GLY A 192 -4.53 19.55 9.07
CA GLY A 192 -4.02 20.84 9.55
C GLY A 192 -3.56 21.78 8.43
N ALA A 193 -2.98 21.23 7.36
CA ALA A 193 -2.53 22.00 6.20
C ALA A 193 -3.72 22.56 5.40
N LEU A 194 -4.76 21.75 5.14
CA LEU A 194 -6.01 22.19 4.51
C LEU A 194 -6.72 23.26 5.35
N GLN A 195 -6.85 23.03 6.67
CA GLN A 195 -7.53 23.97 7.57
C GLN A 195 -6.86 25.34 7.62
N LYS A 196 -5.52 25.37 7.51
CA LYS A 196 -4.70 26.60 7.56
C LYS A 196 -4.49 27.24 6.19
N GLY A 197 -4.97 26.62 5.10
CA GLY A 197 -4.73 27.10 3.73
C GLY A 197 -3.26 26.99 3.31
N VAL A 198 -2.50 26.08 3.88
CA VAL A 198 -1.14 25.75 3.40
C VAL A 198 -1.22 25.00 2.07
N VAL A 199 -2.23 24.16 1.93
CA VAL A 199 -2.67 23.55 0.68
C VAL A 199 -4.16 23.82 0.45
N ASP A 200 -4.57 23.94 -0.80
CA ASP A 200 -5.95 24.18 -1.22
C ASP A 200 -6.71 22.87 -1.37
N CYS A 201 -6.01 21.84 -1.85
CA CYS A 201 -6.54 20.49 -2.04
C CYS A 201 -5.51 19.45 -1.61
N ALA A 202 -5.94 18.20 -1.55
CA ALA A 202 -5.07 17.08 -1.26
C ALA A 202 -5.58 15.79 -1.92
N VAL A 203 -4.65 14.91 -2.30
CA VAL A 203 -4.94 13.62 -2.95
C VAL A 203 -4.72 12.49 -1.95
N THR A 204 -5.73 11.64 -1.80
CA THR A 204 -5.68 10.38 -1.03
C THR A 204 -6.85 9.46 -1.41
N GLY A 205 -6.81 8.20 -1.01
CA GLY A 205 -7.94 7.29 -1.15
C GLY A 205 -9.18 7.79 -0.40
N ALA A 206 -10.37 7.62 -0.98
CA ALA A 206 -11.62 8.11 -0.39
C ALA A 206 -11.83 7.58 1.04
N GLY A 207 -11.64 6.28 1.27
CA GLY A 207 -11.76 5.65 2.59
C GLY A 207 -10.70 6.12 3.59
N SER A 208 -9.49 6.40 3.11
CA SER A 208 -8.43 6.98 3.94
C SER A 208 -8.79 8.39 4.38
N GLY A 209 -9.28 9.23 3.47
CA GLY A 209 -9.76 10.58 3.77
C GLY A 209 -10.96 10.57 4.71
N TYR A 210 -11.92 9.64 4.52
CA TYR A 210 -13.03 9.44 5.44
C TYR A 210 -12.56 9.08 6.85
N SER A 211 -11.68 8.08 6.97
CA SER A 211 -11.19 7.58 8.26
C SER A 211 -10.30 8.57 9.01
N ALA A 212 -9.60 9.44 8.28
CA ALA A 212 -8.73 10.48 8.84
C ALA A 212 -9.41 11.84 9.02
N GLY A 213 -10.72 11.94 8.74
CA GLY A 213 -11.50 13.16 8.98
C GLY A 213 -11.22 14.29 7.99
N TRP A 214 -10.74 14.02 6.78
CA TRP A 214 -10.46 15.07 5.79
C TRP A 214 -11.71 15.82 5.35
N TRP A 215 -12.87 15.17 5.43
CA TRP A 215 -14.18 15.76 5.20
C TRP A 215 -14.54 16.90 6.17
N GLU A 216 -13.87 17.00 7.32
CA GLU A 216 -14.08 18.10 8.27
C GLU A 216 -13.46 19.43 7.80
N VAL A 217 -12.48 19.33 6.91
CA VAL A 217 -11.66 20.45 6.42
C VAL A 217 -11.69 20.59 4.90
N SER A 218 -12.52 19.81 4.22
CA SER A 218 -12.73 19.84 2.77
C SER A 218 -14.22 19.88 2.46
N THR A 219 -14.61 20.55 1.37
CA THR A 219 -16.00 20.75 0.96
C THR A 219 -16.34 20.00 -0.32
N HIS A 220 -15.36 19.77 -1.20
CA HIS A 220 -15.53 19.17 -2.52
C HIS A 220 -14.69 17.89 -2.66
N LEU A 221 -15.29 16.89 -3.30
CA LEU A 221 -14.65 15.62 -3.65
C LEU A 221 -14.74 15.41 -5.15
N MET A 222 -13.58 15.38 -5.83
CA MET A 222 -13.49 15.03 -7.25
C MET A 222 -12.95 13.61 -7.38
N PRO A 223 -13.76 12.64 -7.83
CA PRO A 223 -13.39 11.22 -7.83
C PRO A 223 -12.55 10.80 -9.06
N ILE A 224 -11.71 11.71 -9.57
CA ILE A 224 -10.71 11.36 -10.57
C ILE A 224 -9.47 10.76 -9.88
N PRO A 225 -8.99 9.59 -10.32
CA PRO A 225 -7.87 8.89 -9.69
C PRO A 225 -6.52 9.52 -10.08
N LEU A 226 -6.22 10.73 -9.59
CA LEU A 226 -4.94 11.42 -9.83
C LEU A 226 -3.77 10.85 -9.02
N GLY A 227 -4.04 9.95 -8.07
CA GLY A 227 -3.04 9.07 -7.47
C GLY A 227 -3.39 7.61 -7.77
N GLY A 228 -2.39 6.73 -7.72
CA GLY A 228 -2.58 5.32 -7.98
C GLY A 228 -3.26 4.57 -6.83
N TRP A 229 -3.08 3.26 -6.78
CA TRP A 229 -3.67 2.37 -5.77
C TRP A 229 -2.86 2.25 -4.48
N ASP A 230 -1.82 3.07 -4.32
CA ASP A 230 -0.91 3.07 -3.15
C ASP A 230 -0.55 1.65 -2.68
N PRO A 231 0.07 0.79 -3.52
CA PRO A 231 0.32 -0.60 -3.18
C PRO A 231 1.16 -0.72 -1.91
N VAL A 232 0.59 -1.35 -0.88
CA VAL A 232 1.28 -1.62 0.39
C VAL A 232 2.02 -2.93 0.26
N VAL A 233 3.34 -2.87 0.25
CA VAL A 233 4.19 -4.05 0.21
C VAL A 233 4.44 -4.56 1.62
N THR A 234 4.07 -5.81 1.87
CA THR A 234 4.47 -6.55 3.07
C THR A 234 5.75 -7.31 2.77
N ALA A 235 6.82 -7.01 3.48
CA ALA A 235 8.09 -7.68 3.29
C ALA A 235 8.68 -8.16 4.62
N ILE A 236 9.43 -9.26 4.57
CA ILE A 236 10.19 -9.81 5.70
C ILE A 236 11.69 -9.66 5.42
N ASN A 237 12.45 -9.29 6.44
CA ASN A 237 13.92 -9.26 6.34
C ASN A 237 14.46 -10.60 5.82
N MET A 238 15.39 -10.57 4.86
CA MET A 238 15.89 -11.76 4.18
C MET A 238 16.65 -12.71 5.11
N ASP A 239 17.41 -12.18 6.07
CA ASP A 239 18.15 -13.01 7.02
C ASP A 239 17.19 -13.71 7.98
N LYS A 240 16.15 -12.99 8.44
CA LYS A 240 15.07 -13.58 9.22
C LYS A 240 14.35 -14.66 8.44
N TRP A 241 13.96 -14.39 7.20
CA TRP A 241 13.31 -15.35 6.30
C TRP A 241 14.13 -16.63 6.15
N ASN A 242 15.41 -16.48 5.87
CA ASN A 242 16.34 -17.61 5.68
C ASN A 242 16.62 -18.40 6.99
N SER A 243 16.38 -17.80 8.15
CA SER A 243 16.51 -18.49 9.45
C SER A 243 15.34 -19.40 9.77
N LEU A 244 14.18 -19.18 9.14
CA LEU A 244 12.97 -19.99 9.31
C LEU A 244 13.10 -21.32 8.56
N ASP A 245 12.56 -22.38 9.12
CA ASP A 245 12.47 -23.64 8.41
C ASP A 245 11.44 -23.59 7.26
N ALA A 246 11.56 -24.51 6.29
CA ALA A 246 10.73 -24.53 5.09
C ALA A 246 9.22 -24.65 5.40
N LYS A 247 8.84 -25.35 6.46
CA LYS A 247 7.44 -25.50 6.88
C LYS A 247 6.90 -24.17 7.39
N THR A 248 7.67 -23.44 8.16
CA THR A 248 7.32 -22.12 8.70
C THR A 248 7.24 -21.08 7.57
N GLN A 249 8.18 -21.10 6.62
CA GLN A 249 8.13 -20.24 5.43
C GLN A 249 6.86 -20.51 4.59
N GLU A 250 6.51 -21.77 4.34
CA GLU A 250 5.30 -22.15 3.62
C GLU A 250 4.03 -21.72 4.36
N LEU A 251 4.00 -21.90 5.67
CA LEU A 251 2.88 -21.45 6.52
C LEU A 251 2.69 -19.94 6.39
N ILE A 252 3.74 -19.15 6.60
CA ILE A 252 3.68 -17.68 6.50
C ILE A 252 3.21 -17.28 5.10
N SER A 253 3.81 -17.79 4.05
CA SER A 253 3.44 -17.45 2.66
C SER A 253 1.98 -17.76 2.38
N THR A 254 1.51 -18.95 2.76
CA THR A 254 0.12 -19.38 2.55
C THR A 254 -0.86 -18.54 3.34
N GLN A 255 -0.57 -18.29 4.62
CA GLN A 255 -1.46 -17.53 5.49
C GLN A 255 -1.50 -16.05 5.13
N VAL A 256 -0.36 -15.44 4.76
CA VAL A 256 -0.32 -14.05 4.28
C VAL A 256 -1.14 -13.89 3.01
N SER A 257 -1.01 -14.81 2.06
CA SER A 257 -1.82 -14.78 0.84
C SER A 257 -3.32 -14.93 1.15
N SER A 258 -3.72 -16.01 1.82
CA SER A 258 -5.14 -16.34 1.99
C SER A 258 -5.84 -15.58 3.11
N GLY A 259 -5.14 -15.18 4.16
CA GLY A 259 -5.68 -14.54 5.36
C GLY A 259 -5.55 -13.01 5.38
N PHE A 260 -4.70 -12.45 4.52
CA PHE A 260 -4.47 -11.00 4.46
C PHE A 260 -4.61 -10.43 3.06
N GLU A 261 -3.78 -10.86 2.09
CA GLU A 261 -3.72 -10.25 0.76
C GLU A 261 -5.02 -10.44 -0.03
N GLU A 262 -5.50 -11.67 -0.15
CA GLU A 262 -6.74 -11.97 -0.90
C GLU A 262 -7.98 -11.28 -0.31
N PRO A 263 -8.22 -11.28 1.01
CA PRO A 263 -9.34 -10.54 1.61
C PRO A 263 -9.26 -9.03 1.36
N ALA A 264 -8.07 -8.42 1.42
CA ALA A 264 -7.88 -7.01 1.16
C ALA A 264 -8.24 -6.66 -0.29
N TRP A 265 -7.80 -7.46 -1.28
CA TRP A 265 -8.17 -7.28 -2.67
C TRP A 265 -9.66 -7.53 -2.94
N ALA A 266 -10.26 -8.53 -2.32
CA ALA A 266 -11.68 -8.86 -2.50
C ALA A 266 -12.61 -7.72 -2.07
N SER A 267 -12.21 -6.90 -1.08
CA SER A 267 -13.00 -5.76 -0.62
C SER A 267 -12.73 -4.46 -1.40
N ALA A 268 -11.67 -4.42 -2.18
CA ALA A 268 -11.20 -3.16 -2.80
C ALA A 268 -12.20 -2.60 -3.83
N GLN A 269 -12.92 -3.46 -4.58
CA GLN A 269 -13.90 -3.01 -5.56
C GLN A 269 -15.11 -2.33 -4.90
N ASP A 270 -15.62 -2.90 -3.80
CA ASP A 270 -16.73 -2.31 -3.06
C ASP A 270 -16.33 -0.99 -2.38
N ALA A 271 -15.08 -0.89 -1.93
CA ALA A 271 -14.53 0.32 -1.33
C ALA A 271 -14.55 1.52 -2.30
N LEU A 272 -14.32 1.31 -3.60
CA LEU A 272 -14.38 2.39 -4.61
C LEU A 272 -15.72 3.13 -4.61
N VAL A 273 -16.81 2.41 -4.44
CA VAL A 273 -18.17 2.97 -4.47
C VAL A 273 -18.59 3.45 -3.08
N ASN A 274 -18.40 2.60 -2.08
CA ASN A 274 -18.89 2.84 -0.73
C ASN A 274 -18.19 4.02 -0.06
N ASP A 275 -16.88 4.20 -0.27
CA ASP A 275 -16.13 5.27 0.38
C ASP A 275 -16.51 6.65 -0.17
N ILE A 276 -16.79 6.75 -1.49
CA ILE A 276 -17.32 7.97 -2.11
C ILE A 276 -18.73 8.26 -1.59
N ALA A 277 -19.59 7.24 -1.50
CA ALA A 277 -20.94 7.37 -0.94
C ALA A 277 -20.89 7.83 0.53
N CYS A 278 -19.97 7.30 1.33
CA CYS A 278 -19.75 7.74 2.70
C CYS A 278 -19.39 9.23 2.80
N LEU A 279 -18.54 9.73 1.92
CA LEU A 279 -18.10 11.13 1.91
C LEU A 279 -19.17 12.10 1.42
N THR A 280 -20.01 11.69 0.48
CA THR A 280 -20.95 12.57 -0.22
C THR A 280 -22.39 12.42 0.23
N GLY A 281 -22.73 11.33 0.93
CA GLY A 281 -24.10 11.00 1.28
C GLY A 281 -24.94 10.46 0.11
N ASN A 282 -24.33 10.15 -1.02
CA ASN A 282 -24.98 9.68 -2.24
C ASN A 282 -24.99 8.15 -2.32
N GLY A 283 -25.53 7.49 -1.30
CA GLY A 283 -25.64 6.03 -1.22
C GLY A 283 -25.42 5.49 0.19
N ASP A 284 -25.29 4.17 0.29
CA ASP A 284 -25.06 3.51 1.58
C ASP A 284 -23.63 3.73 2.07
N CYS A 285 -23.47 3.95 3.38
CA CYS A 285 -22.18 4.11 4.03
C CYS A 285 -21.93 2.99 5.05
N PRO A 286 -21.34 1.87 4.66
CA PRO A 286 -21.07 0.77 5.59
C PRO A 286 -19.96 1.10 6.60
N SER A 287 -19.12 2.11 6.31
CA SER A 287 -18.00 2.52 7.18
C SER A 287 -18.42 3.43 8.35
N GLY A 288 -19.68 3.86 8.42
CA GLY A 288 -20.20 4.71 9.50
C GLY A 288 -21.24 5.71 9.04
N ASP A 289 -21.20 6.94 9.57
CA ASP A 289 -22.15 7.99 9.20
C ASP A 289 -21.77 8.64 7.87
N ALA A 290 -22.74 8.80 6.97
CA ALA A 290 -22.54 9.52 5.72
C ALA A 290 -22.22 11.00 5.97
N ARG A 291 -21.38 11.59 5.13
CA ARG A 291 -21.00 13.00 5.13
C ARG A 291 -21.72 13.73 3.99
N SER A 292 -21.43 15.00 3.79
CA SER A 292 -22.16 15.84 2.84
C SER A 292 -21.19 16.67 1.97
N MET A 293 -20.07 16.08 1.56
CA MET A 293 -19.17 16.74 0.61
C MET A 293 -19.86 16.89 -0.75
N THR A 294 -19.59 17.98 -1.43
CA THR A 294 -20.04 18.18 -2.82
C THR A 294 -19.28 17.23 -3.73
N LEU A 295 -20.00 16.34 -4.39
CA LEU A 295 -19.41 15.48 -5.43
C LEU A 295 -19.22 16.30 -6.72
N VAL A 296 -17.99 16.35 -7.21
CA VAL A 296 -17.63 16.98 -8.49
C VAL A 296 -17.70 15.93 -9.59
N GLU A 297 -18.49 16.17 -10.62
CA GLU A 297 -18.56 15.27 -11.77
C GLU A 297 -17.26 15.35 -12.58
N VAL A 298 -16.73 14.19 -12.97
CA VAL A 298 -15.56 14.08 -13.84
C VAL A 298 -16.04 13.76 -15.25
N SER A 299 -15.71 14.62 -16.20
CA SER A 299 -16.04 14.41 -17.61
C SER A 299 -15.08 13.41 -18.26
N ASP A 300 -15.55 12.75 -19.33
CA ASP A 300 -14.68 11.90 -20.15
C ASP A 300 -13.50 12.69 -20.75
N GLU A 301 -13.69 13.99 -21.03
CA GLU A 301 -12.65 14.89 -21.54
C GLU A 301 -11.58 15.16 -20.48
N ASP A 302 -11.99 15.42 -19.23
CA ASP A 302 -11.06 15.61 -18.11
C ASP A 302 -10.22 14.35 -17.86
N PHE A 303 -10.89 13.20 -17.88
CA PHE A 303 -10.20 11.91 -17.70
C PHE A 303 -9.21 11.63 -18.83
N ALA A 304 -9.61 11.84 -20.10
CA ALA A 304 -8.75 11.64 -21.25
C ALA A 304 -7.54 12.59 -21.22
N ARG A 305 -7.77 13.88 -20.89
CA ARG A 305 -6.69 14.85 -20.74
C ARG A 305 -5.67 14.45 -19.69
N ALA A 306 -6.14 14.04 -18.50
CA ALA A 306 -5.23 13.59 -17.43
C ALA A 306 -4.42 12.35 -17.84
N ARG A 307 -5.05 11.40 -18.53
CA ARG A 307 -4.40 10.18 -19.03
C ARG A 307 -3.39 10.47 -20.13
N ASP A 308 -3.69 11.38 -21.05
CA ASP A 308 -2.77 11.78 -22.13
C ASP A 308 -1.52 12.44 -21.54
N ILE A 309 -1.67 13.32 -20.56
CA ILE A 309 -0.56 13.94 -19.83
C ILE A 309 0.26 12.89 -19.09
N LEU A 310 -0.38 11.98 -18.37
CA LEU A 310 0.31 10.91 -17.67
C LEU A 310 1.20 10.10 -18.62
N THR A 311 0.62 9.63 -19.73
CA THR A 311 1.32 8.74 -20.66
C THR A 311 2.33 9.48 -21.55
N GLY A 312 2.08 10.74 -21.86
CA GLY A 312 2.93 11.58 -22.73
C GLY A 312 4.07 12.29 -22.03
N GLU A 313 3.96 12.58 -20.75
CA GLU A 313 4.94 13.36 -20.01
C GLU A 313 5.44 12.62 -18.74
N VAL A 314 4.52 12.20 -17.87
CA VAL A 314 4.88 11.75 -16.52
C VAL A 314 5.54 10.38 -16.51
N LEU A 315 4.99 9.42 -17.26
CA LEU A 315 5.58 8.09 -17.40
C LEU A 315 6.94 8.10 -18.09
N PRO A 316 7.15 8.85 -19.20
CA PRO A 316 8.48 8.99 -19.78
C PRO A 316 9.52 9.60 -18.82
N GLU A 317 9.15 10.62 -18.03
CA GLU A 317 10.04 11.23 -17.04
C GLU A 317 10.41 10.23 -15.94
N TRP A 318 9.45 9.43 -15.47
CA TRP A 318 9.75 8.34 -14.55
C TRP A 318 10.71 7.31 -15.18
N ALA A 319 10.47 6.89 -16.41
CA ALA A 319 11.32 5.92 -17.10
C ALA A 319 12.78 6.36 -17.24
N GLU A 320 13.01 7.67 -17.48
CA GLU A 320 14.36 8.23 -17.47
C GLU A 320 15.05 8.11 -16.12
N ARG A 321 14.30 8.34 -15.01
CA ARG A 321 14.84 8.23 -13.64
C ARG A 321 15.04 6.79 -13.20
N ALA A 322 14.12 5.90 -13.52
CA ALA A 322 14.22 4.47 -13.22
C ALA A 322 15.33 3.79 -14.02
N GLY A 323 15.60 4.30 -15.23
CA GLY A 323 16.59 3.79 -16.17
C GLY A 323 16.01 2.80 -17.16
N ALA A 324 16.69 2.66 -18.30
CA ALA A 324 16.21 1.91 -19.46
C ALA A 324 15.89 0.42 -19.18
N GLU A 325 16.65 -0.21 -18.30
CA GLU A 325 16.42 -1.61 -17.91
C GLU A 325 15.05 -1.76 -17.21
N TRP A 326 14.76 -0.90 -16.23
CA TRP A 326 13.52 -0.95 -15.48
C TRP A 326 12.32 -0.51 -16.32
N ALA A 327 12.49 0.50 -17.18
CA ALA A 327 11.46 0.90 -18.14
C ALA A 327 11.10 -0.25 -19.11
N ALA A 328 12.09 -0.99 -19.60
CA ALA A 328 11.85 -2.18 -20.44
C ALA A 328 11.12 -3.29 -19.67
N ARG A 329 11.53 -3.58 -18.42
CA ARG A 329 10.84 -4.56 -17.57
C ARG A 329 9.41 -4.15 -17.27
N TRP A 330 9.16 -2.86 -17.01
CA TRP A 330 7.83 -2.33 -16.81
C TRP A 330 6.96 -2.49 -18.06
N ASN A 331 7.47 -2.13 -19.25
CA ASN A 331 6.77 -2.34 -20.52
C ASN A 331 6.41 -3.82 -20.75
N ASP A 332 7.33 -4.74 -20.39
CA ASP A 332 7.14 -6.18 -20.57
C ASP A 332 6.19 -6.81 -19.55
N SER A 333 5.89 -6.14 -18.44
CA SER A 333 5.02 -6.61 -17.35
C SER A 333 3.79 -5.73 -17.20
N VAL A 334 3.88 -4.64 -16.42
CA VAL A 334 2.79 -3.71 -16.12
C VAL A 334 2.23 -3.10 -17.41
N GLY A 335 3.09 -2.60 -18.28
CA GLY A 335 2.70 -1.97 -19.54
C GLY A 335 1.82 -2.88 -20.41
N LYS A 336 2.17 -4.17 -20.50
CA LYS A 336 1.32 -5.17 -21.19
C LYS A 336 0.00 -5.39 -20.49
N ALA A 337 -0.02 -5.42 -19.16
CA ALA A 337 -1.25 -5.64 -18.39
C ALA A 337 -2.25 -4.49 -18.57
N VAL A 338 -1.77 -3.25 -18.66
CA VAL A 338 -2.62 -2.04 -18.78
C VAL A 338 -2.71 -1.47 -20.21
N GLY A 339 -2.07 -2.11 -21.18
CA GLY A 339 -2.10 -1.69 -22.59
C GLY A 339 -1.37 -0.37 -22.87
N VAL A 340 -0.33 -0.05 -22.11
CA VAL A 340 0.50 1.17 -22.24
C VAL A 340 1.95 0.80 -22.53
N THR A 341 2.62 1.56 -23.39
CA THR A 341 4.06 1.39 -23.67
C THR A 341 4.76 2.73 -23.52
N ILE A 342 5.83 2.74 -22.76
CA ILE A 342 6.73 3.89 -22.62
C ILE A 342 7.80 3.77 -23.71
N ASN A 343 7.96 4.81 -24.53
CA ASN A 343 8.92 4.85 -25.66
C ASN A 343 10.24 5.49 -25.24
#